data_cf85bf4668a4054783ab5695565af956
#
_entry.id   cf85bf4668a4054783ab5695565af956
#
_cell.length_a   1.000
_cell.length_b   1.000
_cell.length_c   1.000
_cell.angle_alpha   90.00
_cell.angle_beta   90.00
_cell.angle_gamma   90.00
#
_symmetry.space_group_name_H-M   'P 1'
#
loop_
_entity.id
_entity.type
_entity.pdbx_description
1 polymer ?
#
loop_
_entity_poly.entity_id
_entity_poly.type
_entity_poly.pdbx_seq_one_letter_code
_entity_poly.pdbx_strand_id
1 'polypeptide(L)'
;RDCLLSRGLGDVYKRQPYVWGTEGSIKTCDHLLFNEDKSENKKGTVIGNGDQEFVFKGTQTLAKGTYLLKGWVYVGAGSTLTIEPGTVIKGDKDTQAALIIEPGGKLIAEGKQDAPIVFTSEMPKGQRKPGDWGGLIICGKAKNNQGVLNQQIEGGPRTKHGGDDDSDNSGIIRYVRVEFAGYPFMKDKEINGITFGSVGSGTTIDHLQVSYSNDDSYEWFGGSVNCKYLVAYNGWDDEFDTDNGFSGKIQYGLSIRDPRIADTSQSNGFESDNCADGSLVSPYTTAVFSNITFIGPLGRDAGFTNDESYINAGSFNPNNGSALGKFQSAMQIRRSSRLNCFNSVAVGYPVGLIIDGEKGNTVEQAQEGIINLQNIWFAGMTVTGSDANKVYDDVLYDAVNKTIIDAGQESYSSSFFKAQKGNKVLADMNELNFKDGRGIGVNYMPNANSPVLTAASFDNALLDNGFDKVDYIGAFGINDNWLDGWTNFDPNNTDY
;
A
#
# COMPACT_ATOMS: atom_id res chain seq x y z
N ARG A 1 4.91 -22.36 27.65
CA ARG A 1 4.93 -22.43 29.06
C ARG A 1 4.38 -21.20 29.69
N ASP A 2 4.67 -20.02 29.50
CA ASP A 2 4.24 -18.90 30.32
C ASP A 2 3.61 -17.74 29.55
N CYS A 3 2.78 -18.02 28.55
CA CYS A 3 1.84 -17.03 28.04
C CYS A 3 0.83 -16.56 29.10
N LEU A 4 0.83 -17.24 30.24
CA LEU A 4 -0.11 -17.03 31.33
C LEU A 4 0.29 -15.92 32.30
N LEU A 5 1.54 -15.45 32.26
CA LEU A 5 2.08 -14.56 33.29
C LEU A 5 1.75 -13.08 33.15
N SER A 6 1.00 -12.69 32.13
CA SER A 6 0.53 -11.31 32.03
C SER A 6 -0.78 -11.05 32.81
N ARG A 7 -1.20 -11.98 33.64
CA ARG A 7 -2.39 -11.84 34.49
C ARG A 7 -2.20 -10.70 35.47
N GLY A 8 -2.90 -9.66 35.31
CA GLY A 8 -2.91 -8.49 36.19
C GLY A 8 -2.23 -7.24 35.67
N LEU A 9 -1.46 -7.34 34.60
CA LEU A 9 -0.80 -6.16 34.01
C LEU A 9 -1.52 -5.64 32.74
N GLY A 10 -2.48 -6.39 32.24
CA GLY A 10 -3.16 -6.05 30.97
C GLY A 10 -3.87 -4.70 30.98
N ASP A 11 -4.35 -4.24 32.12
CA ASP A 11 -5.07 -2.97 32.20
C ASP A 11 -4.14 -1.76 32.34
N VAL A 12 -2.93 -1.97 32.85
CA VAL A 12 -1.92 -0.90 32.98
C VAL A 12 -1.25 -0.62 31.65
N TYR A 13 -1.02 -1.65 30.84
CA TYR A 13 -0.33 -1.53 29.55
C TYR A 13 -1.23 -1.00 28.42
N LYS A 14 -2.53 -1.04 28.55
CA LYS A 14 -3.47 -0.54 27.55
C LYS A 14 -3.34 0.95 27.23
N ARG A 15 -2.56 1.71 27.99
CA ARG A 15 -2.46 3.17 27.89
C ARG A 15 -1.03 3.71 27.78
N GLN A 16 -0.02 2.86 27.75
CA GLN A 16 1.35 3.33 27.58
C GLN A 16 1.80 3.16 26.14
N PRO A 17 2.45 4.20 25.57
CA PRO A 17 3.08 4.06 24.28
C PRO A 17 4.10 2.92 24.36
N TYR A 18 4.20 2.13 23.31
CA TYR A 18 5.20 1.10 23.19
C TYR A 18 6.58 1.73 23.38
N VAL A 19 7.22 1.39 24.48
CA VAL A 19 8.62 1.72 24.67
C VAL A 19 9.41 0.59 24.02
N TRP A 20 10.22 0.93 23.03
CA TRP A 20 11.13 0.01 22.35
C TRP A 20 11.83 -0.86 23.39
N GLY A 21 11.35 -2.08 23.51
CA GLY A 21 11.81 -2.97 24.57
C GLY A 21 13.26 -3.40 24.35
N THR A 22 14.00 -3.36 25.42
CA THR A 22 15.23 -4.14 25.52
C THR A 22 14.87 -5.63 25.38
N GLU A 23 15.74 -6.42 24.75
CA GLU A 23 15.52 -7.87 24.51
C GLU A 23 14.99 -8.67 25.72
N GLY A 24 15.13 -8.16 26.92
CA GLY A 24 14.69 -8.81 28.16
C GLY A 24 13.21 -8.68 28.50
N SER A 25 12.42 -7.85 27.79
CA SER A 25 11.00 -7.60 28.09
C SER A 25 10.02 -8.42 27.26
N ILE A 26 10.51 -9.18 26.26
CA ILE A 26 9.69 -9.84 25.26
C ILE A 26 9.24 -11.21 25.76
N LYS A 27 7.93 -11.40 25.74
CA LYS A 27 7.32 -12.69 26.12
C LYS A 27 7.16 -13.57 24.88
N THR A 28 7.75 -14.74 24.92
CA THR A 28 7.61 -15.75 23.87
C THR A 28 6.57 -16.80 24.27
N CYS A 29 5.70 -17.15 23.35
CA CYS A 29 4.64 -18.10 23.56
C CYS A 29 4.55 -19.08 22.39
N ASP A 30 4.38 -20.36 22.68
CA ASP A 30 4.19 -21.42 21.70
C ASP A 30 2.72 -21.65 21.32
N HIS A 31 1.81 -20.86 21.92
CA HIS A 31 0.38 -20.88 21.64
C HIS A 31 -0.12 -19.49 21.26
N LEU A 32 -0.86 -19.42 20.18
CA LEU A 32 -1.39 -18.18 19.64
C LEU A 32 -2.81 -17.87 20.12
N LEU A 33 -3.61 -18.91 20.38
CA LEU A 33 -5.03 -18.78 20.70
C LEU A 33 -5.29 -18.80 22.20
N PHE A 34 -6.15 -17.89 22.65
CA PHE A 34 -6.59 -17.76 24.03
C PHE A 34 -8.11 -17.66 24.10
N ASN A 35 -8.67 -18.03 25.26
CA ASN A 35 -10.04 -17.67 25.62
C ASN A 35 -10.17 -16.17 25.86
N GLU A 36 -11.41 -15.67 25.91
CA GLU A 36 -11.67 -14.26 26.23
C GLU A 36 -11.13 -13.87 27.62
N ASP A 37 -11.02 -14.81 28.54
CA ASP A 37 -10.40 -14.62 29.85
C ASP A 37 -8.86 -14.71 29.81
N LYS A 38 -8.28 -14.82 28.62
CA LYS A 38 -6.85 -14.95 28.36
C LYS A 38 -6.23 -16.27 28.83
N SER A 39 -7.01 -17.28 29.15
CA SER A 39 -6.49 -18.62 29.34
C SER A 39 -6.15 -19.28 28.00
N GLU A 40 -5.13 -20.10 27.98
CA GLU A 40 -4.78 -20.88 26.78
C GLU A 40 -5.94 -21.77 26.35
N ASN A 41 -6.28 -21.72 25.05
CA ASN A 41 -7.35 -22.52 24.48
C ASN A 41 -7.09 -22.85 23.01
N LYS A 42 -6.83 -24.10 22.71
CA LYS A 42 -6.65 -24.59 21.33
C LYS A 42 -7.91 -24.42 20.45
N LYS A 43 -9.05 -24.21 21.06
CA LYS A 43 -10.33 -23.90 20.40
C LYS A 43 -10.72 -22.45 20.55
N GLY A 44 -9.84 -21.62 21.12
CA GLY A 44 -10.11 -20.21 21.30
C GLY A 44 -10.23 -19.47 19.98
N THR A 45 -10.85 -18.30 20.04
CA THR A 45 -11.03 -17.39 18.91
C THR A 45 -10.28 -16.08 19.06
N VAL A 46 -9.57 -15.91 20.17
CA VAL A 46 -8.74 -14.73 20.44
C VAL A 46 -7.28 -15.03 20.13
N ILE A 47 -6.70 -14.26 19.21
CA ILE A 47 -5.29 -14.33 18.80
C ILE A 47 -4.52 -13.29 19.61
N GLY A 48 -3.46 -13.72 20.33
CA GLY A 48 -2.68 -12.84 21.17
C GLY A 48 -3.30 -12.61 22.54
N ASN A 49 -2.67 -11.75 23.34
CA ASN A 49 -3.06 -11.49 24.73
C ASN A 49 -3.42 -10.03 25.02
N GLY A 50 -3.45 -9.18 23.99
CA GLY A 50 -3.81 -7.77 24.11
C GLY A 50 -2.66 -6.83 24.44
N ASP A 51 -1.46 -7.31 24.70
CA ASP A 51 -0.27 -6.46 24.85
C ASP A 51 0.48 -6.24 23.53
N GLN A 52 1.57 -5.49 23.55
CA GLN A 52 2.36 -5.17 22.36
C GLN A 52 3.68 -5.97 22.29
N GLU A 53 3.83 -7.01 23.08
CA GLU A 53 5.07 -7.77 23.25
C GLU A 53 4.92 -9.26 22.97
N PHE A 54 3.78 -9.69 22.48
CA PHE A 54 3.48 -11.11 22.28
C PHE A 54 4.23 -11.67 21.08
N VAL A 55 5.14 -12.61 21.34
CA VAL A 55 5.91 -13.29 20.28
C VAL A 55 5.48 -14.74 20.20
N PHE A 56 4.87 -15.11 19.09
CA PHE A 56 4.56 -16.50 18.76
C PHE A 56 5.81 -17.20 18.21
N LYS A 57 6.14 -18.34 18.82
CA LYS A 57 7.20 -19.25 18.38
C LYS A 57 6.64 -20.64 18.17
N GLY A 58 6.82 -21.18 16.98
CA GLY A 58 6.35 -22.51 16.63
C GLY A 58 5.65 -22.56 15.29
N THR A 59 4.82 -23.56 15.12
CA THR A 59 4.01 -23.77 13.91
C THR A 59 2.56 -23.98 14.33
N GLN A 60 1.66 -23.17 13.80
CA GLN A 60 0.24 -23.28 14.10
C GLN A 60 -0.60 -22.98 12.86
N THR A 61 -1.69 -23.71 12.72
CA THR A 61 -2.71 -23.46 11.68
C THR A 61 -3.99 -22.98 12.35
N LEU A 62 -4.49 -21.84 11.88
CA LEU A 62 -5.83 -21.36 12.21
C LEU A 62 -6.82 -21.99 11.25
N ALA A 63 -7.68 -22.86 11.77
CA ALA A 63 -8.76 -23.45 10.99
C ALA A 63 -9.76 -22.37 10.55
N LYS A 64 -10.44 -22.60 9.44
CA LYS A 64 -11.47 -21.69 8.96
C LYS A 64 -12.43 -21.29 10.09
N GLY A 65 -12.57 -20.00 10.30
CA GLY A 65 -13.42 -19.45 11.37
C GLY A 65 -13.25 -17.93 11.45
N THR A 66 -13.84 -17.36 12.49
CA THR A 66 -13.74 -15.94 12.81
C THR A 66 -12.95 -15.78 14.11
N TYR A 67 -11.92 -14.94 14.06
CA TYR A 67 -11.00 -14.71 15.17
C TYR A 67 -10.93 -13.22 15.50
N LEU A 68 -10.58 -12.93 16.76
CA LEU A 68 -10.27 -11.59 17.23
C LEU A 68 -8.77 -11.48 17.50
N LEU A 69 -8.09 -10.60 16.76
CA LEU A 69 -6.68 -10.27 16.97
C LEU A 69 -6.59 -9.17 18.02
N LYS A 70 -5.91 -9.45 19.13
CA LYS A 70 -5.71 -8.50 20.23
C LYS A 70 -4.24 -8.20 20.44
N GLY A 71 -3.93 -6.90 20.54
CA GLY A 71 -2.58 -6.42 20.75
C GLY A 71 -1.71 -6.59 19.50
N TRP A 72 -0.41 -6.48 19.70
CA TRP A 72 0.57 -6.73 18.65
C TRP A 72 1.08 -8.15 18.79
N VAL A 73 0.94 -8.91 17.72
CA VAL A 73 1.35 -10.31 17.65
C VAL A 73 2.47 -10.43 16.65
N TYR A 74 3.62 -10.86 17.13
CA TYR A 74 4.81 -11.12 16.32
C TYR A 74 4.91 -12.61 16.01
N VAL A 75 5.04 -12.95 14.73
CA VAL A 75 5.43 -14.30 14.31
C VAL A 75 6.95 -14.31 14.22
N GLY A 76 7.61 -14.92 15.19
CA GLY A 76 9.05 -14.86 15.34
C GLY A 76 9.83 -15.72 14.35
N ALA A 77 11.14 -15.48 14.29
CA ALA A 77 12.05 -16.23 13.41
C ALA A 77 11.91 -17.75 13.63
N GLY A 78 11.89 -18.51 12.53
CA GLY A 78 11.71 -19.97 12.55
C GLY A 78 10.27 -20.43 12.79
N SER A 79 9.33 -19.49 12.95
CA SER A 79 7.92 -19.79 13.21
C SER A 79 7.09 -19.65 11.95
N THR A 80 6.00 -20.41 11.87
CA THR A 80 5.06 -20.38 10.73
C THR A 80 3.63 -20.34 11.24
N LEU A 81 2.92 -19.29 10.85
CA LEU A 81 1.48 -19.17 11.04
C LEU A 81 0.77 -19.44 9.71
N THR A 82 -0.09 -20.46 9.71
CA THR A 82 -0.94 -20.79 8.56
C THR A 82 -2.39 -20.43 8.87
N ILE A 83 -3.06 -19.79 7.91
CA ILE A 83 -4.46 -19.39 8.02
C ILE A 83 -5.22 -20.06 6.87
N GLU A 84 -6.27 -20.81 7.20
CA GLU A 84 -7.06 -21.52 6.20
C GLU A 84 -7.96 -20.55 5.40
N PRO A 85 -8.26 -20.90 4.12
CA PRO A 85 -9.16 -20.12 3.27
C PRO A 85 -10.52 -19.86 3.93
N GLY A 86 -11.07 -18.66 3.69
CA GLY A 86 -12.37 -18.24 4.23
C GLY A 86 -12.34 -17.76 5.68
N THR A 87 -11.19 -17.70 6.31
CA THR A 87 -11.03 -17.18 7.67
C THR A 87 -11.18 -15.67 7.71
N VAL A 88 -11.85 -15.17 8.75
CA VAL A 88 -11.97 -13.74 9.06
C VAL A 88 -11.22 -13.45 10.35
N ILE A 89 -10.31 -12.48 10.31
CA ILE A 89 -9.56 -12.01 11.47
C ILE A 89 -9.93 -10.55 11.70
N LYS A 90 -10.57 -10.28 12.85
CA LYS A 90 -11.01 -8.94 13.24
C LYS A 90 -9.96 -8.32 14.15
N GLY A 91 -9.45 -7.16 13.77
CA GLY A 91 -8.50 -6.39 14.59
C GLY A 91 -9.20 -5.65 15.70
N ASP A 92 -8.77 -5.88 16.94
CA ASP A 92 -9.29 -5.19 18.14
C ASP A 92 -8.88 -3.71 18.11
N LYS A 93 -9.89 -2.82 18.19
CA LYS A 93 -9.66 -1.39 18.15
C LYS A 93 -8.99 -0.87 19.41
N ASP A 94 -9.41 -1.34 20.57
CA ASP A 94 -8.90 -0.85 21.86
C ASP A 94 -7.41 -1.13 22.05
N THR A 95 -6.91 -2.24 21.52
CA THR A 95 -5.51 -2.61 21.59
C THR A 95 -4.71 -2.24 20.34
N GLN A 96 -5.37 -1.61 19.34
CA GLN A 96 -4.73 -1.23 18.07
C GLN A 96 -4.01 -2.42 17.44
N ALA A 97 -4.69 -3.52 17.34
CA ALA A 97 -4.14 -4.82 16.98
C ALA A 97 -3.31 -4.77 15.69
N ALA A 98 -2.23 -5.51 15.65
CA ALA A 98 -1.41 -5.68 14.44
C ALA A 98 -0.80 -7.08 14.41
N LEU A 99 -0.58 -7.59 13.21
CA LEU A 99 0.13 -8.84 12.97
C LEU A 99 1.46 -8.54 12.28
N ILE A 100 2.56 -8.91 12.90
CA ILE A 100 3.91 -8.62 12.44
C ILE A 100 4.67 -9.92 12.20
N ILE A 101 5.09 -10.16 10.97
CA ILE A 101 5.95 -11.29 10.61
C ILE A 101 7.39 -10.80 10.71
N GLU A 102 8.16 -11.39 11.61
CA GLU A 102 9.56 -11.03 11.80
C GLU A 102 10.46 -11.73 10.76
N PRO A 103 11.68 -11.20 10.49
CA PRO A 103 12.60 -11.87 9.59
C PRO A 103 12.86 -13.32 10.02
N GLY A 104 12.71 -14.26 9.07
CA GLY A 104 12.78 -15.69 9.35
C GLY A 104 11.47 -16.33 9.82
N GLY A 105 10.46 -15.54 10.16
CA GLY A 105 9.09 -15.99 10.34
C GLY A 105 8.36 -16.11 9.01
N LYS A 106 7.25 -16.85 9.00
CA LYS A 106 6.42 -17.03 7.80
C LYS A 106 4.94 -16.90 8.11
N LEU A 107 4.23 -16.26 7.19
CA LEU A 107 2.78 -16.26 7.13
C LEU A 107 2.33 -17.04 5.89
N ILE A 108 1.55 -18.08 6.08
CA ILE A 108 0.88 -18.82 5.01
C ILE A 108 -0.61 -18.47 5.06
N ALA A 109 -0.97 -17.40 4.38
CA ALA A 109 -2.34 -16.93 4.23
C ALA A 109 -2.75 -17.14 2.78
N GLU A 110 -3.01 -18.37 2.42
CA GLU A 110 -3.37 -18.79 1.06
C GLU A 110 -4.88 -18.96 0.96
N GLY A 111 -5.58 -17.84 0.73
CA GLY A 111 -7.00 -17.84 0.43
C GLY A 111 -7.30 -18.41 -0.96
N LYS A 112 -8.56 -18.39 -1.32
CA LYS A 112 -9.06 -18.82 -2.64
C LYS A 112 -10.01 -17.75 -3.19
N GLN A 113 -10.24 -17.77 -4.49
CA GLN A 113 -11.16 -16.86 -5.15
C GLN A 113 -12.55 -16.85 -4.51
N ASP A 114 -13.08 -18.01 -4.16
CA ASP A 114 -14.38 -18.18 -3.53
C ASP A 114 -14.32 -18.23 -1.99
N ALA A 115 -13.13 -18.17 -1.41
CA ALA A 115 -12.91 -18.23 0.03
C ALA A 115 -11.68 -17.38 0.42
N PRO A 116 -11.74 -16.04 0.24
CA PRO A 116 -10.62 -15.17 0.61
C PRO A 116 -10.43 -15.14 2.13
N ILE A 117 -9.22 -14.86 2.55
CA ILE A 117 -8.91 -14.55 3.95
C ILE A 117 -9.09 -13.05 4.15
N VAL A 118 -9.78 -12.66 5.22
CA VAL A 118 -10.13 -11.27 5.48
C VAL A 118 -9.56 -10.84 6.83
N PHE A 119 -8.77 -9.79 6.80
CA PHE A 119 -8.38 -9.02 7.99
C PHE A 119 -9.19 -7.72 7.98
N THR A 120 -9.97 -7.46 9.02
CA THR A 120 -10.90 -6.33 9.03
C THR A 120 -11.01 -5.72 10.44
N SER A 121 -11.81 -4.67 10.57
CA SER A 121 -12.15 -4.07 11.85
C SER A 121 -13.09 -4.97 12.66
N GLU A 122 -12.92 -4.99 13.98
CA GLU A 122 -13.87 -5.62 14.89
C GLU A 122 -15.18 -4.83 15.06
N MET A 123 -15.17 -3.57 14.64
CA MET A 123 -16.32 -2.70 14.83
C MET A 123 -17.55 -3.25 14.12
N PRO A 124 -18.76 -2.97 14.65
CA PRO A 124 -19.99 -3.40 14.04
C PRO A 124 -20.15 -2.86 12.60
N LYS A 125 -20.88 -3.60 11.79
CA LYS A 125 -21.34 -3.19 10.47
C LYS A 125 -21.87 -1.75 10.49
N GLY A 126 -21.43 -0.93 9.56
CA GLY A 126 -21.79 0.49 9.47
C GLY A 126 -20.97 1.43 10.35
N GLN A 127 -20.13 0.91 11.24
CA GLN A 127 -19.33 1.72 12.18
C GLN A 127 -17.82 1.56 11.99
N ARG A 128 -17.40 0.84 10.95
CA ARG A 128 -15.99 0.62 10.64
C ARG A 128 -15.37 1.86 10.01
N LYS A 129 -14.17 2.22 10.46
CA LYS A 129 -13.46 3.42 9.98
C LYS A 129 -11.99 3.12 9.69
N PRO A 130 -11.36 3.91 8.81
CA PRO A 130 -9.91 3.82 8.61
C PRO A 130 -9.15 3.90 9.93
N GLY A 131 -8.15 3.06 10.10
CA GLY A 131 -7.33 3.03 11.31
C GLY A 131 -7.97 2.36 12.52
N ASP A 132 -9.04 1.60 12.36
CA ASP A 132 -9.65 0.86 13.48
C ASP A 132 -8.69 -0.15 14.10
N TRP A 133 -7.69 -0.59 13.36
CA TRP A 133 -6.61 -1.47 13.85
C TRP A 133 -5.29 -1.14 13.14
N GLY A 134 -4.18 -1.75 13.57
CA GLY A 134 -2.84 -1.43 13.09
C GLY A 134 -2.62 -1.81 11.64
N GLY A 135 -2.58 -3.09 11.35
CA GLY A 135 -2.34 -3.59 10.00
C GLY A 135 -1.52 -4.86 9.96
N LEU A 136 -1.17 -5.27 8.74
CA LEU A 136 -0.34 -6.43 8.45
C LEU A 136 1.06 -5.96 8.05
N ILE A 137 2.07 -6.41 8.79
CA ILE A 137 3.47 -6.03 8.58
C ILE A 137 4.29 -7.30 8.33
N ILE A 138 5.05 -7.31 7.23
CA ILE A 138 5.87 -8.45 6.84
C ILE A 138 7.31 -7.97 6.71
N CYS A 139 8.21 -8.60 7.47
CA CYS A 139 9.63 -8.26 7.48
C CYS A 139 10.46 -9.46 7.05
N GLY A 140 11.46 -9.21 6.21
CA GLY A 140 12.34 -10.22 5.65
C GLY A 140 13.82 -9.86 5.76
N LYS A 141 14.64 -10.66 5.07
CA LYS A 141 16.10 -10.60 5.09
C LYS A 141 16.70 -10.16 3.76
N ALA A 142 15.92 -9.60 2.85
CA ALA A 142 16.43 -9.03 1.63
C ALA A 142 17.15 -7.70 1.88
N LYS A 143 17.83 -7.18 0.87
CA LYS A 143 18.55 -5.91 0.99
C LYS A 143 17.62 -4.73 1.10
N ASN A 144 18.05 -3.74 1.88
CA ASN A 144 17.58 -2.37 1.81
C ASN A 144 18.79 -1.42 1.72
N ASN A 145 18.58 -0.14 1.54
CA ASN A 145 19.67 0.83 1.36
C ASN A 145 20.00 1.63 2.63
N GLN A 146 19.48 1.25 3.77
CA GLN A 146 19.81 1.88 5.05
C GLN A 146 21.06 1.27 5.69
N GLY A 147 21.82 0.57 4.86
CA GLY A 147 23.21 0.18 5.13
C GLY A 147 23.37 -1.00 6.02
N VAL A 148 22.31 -1.72 6.38
CA VAL A 148 22.46 -2.82 7.28
C VAL A 148 21.30 -3.73 7.45
N LEU A 149 21.60 -4.84 8.02
CA LEU A 149 20.73 -5.90 8.49
C LEU A 149 19.81 -5.48 9.65
N ASN A 150 19.50 -4.19 9.79
CA ASN A 150 18.87 -3.68 11.02
C ASN A 150 18.00 -2.42 10.83
N GLN A 151 17.45 -2.23 9.65
CA GLN A 151 16.49 -1.14 9.52
C GLN A 151 15.25 -1.43 10.35
N GLN A 152 14.85 -0.49 11.20
CA GLN A 152 13.65 -0.64 11.97
C GLN A 152 12.42 -0.39 11.13
N ILE A 153 11.40 -1.26 11.27
CA ILE A 153 10.14 -1.08 10.57
C ILE A 153 9.39 0.16 11.08
N GLU A 154 8.75 0.88 10.19
CA GLU A 154 7.96 2.04 10.51
C GLU A 154 6.65 1.67 11.21
N GLY A 155 6.11 2.60 12.00
CA GLY A 155 4.80 2.45 12.62
C GLY A 155 4.82 2.06 14.10
N GLY A 156 6.00 1.84 14.71
CA GLY A 156 6.14 1.56 16.12
C GLY A 156 6.54 0.13 16.52
N PRO A 157 6.35 -0.93 15.70
CA PRO A 157 6.83 -2.24 16.09
C PRO A 157 8.35 -2.29 16.28
N ARG A 158 8.78 -3.17 17.19
CA ARG A 158 10.20 -3.35 17.52
C ARG A 158 11.04 -3.95 16.40
N THR A 159 10.39 -4.56 15.42
CA THR A 159 11.04 -5.40 14.43
C THR A 159 12.03 -4.64 13.59
N LYS A 160 13.23 -5.17 13.48
CA LYS A 160 14.25 -4.76 12.52
C LYS A 160 14.26 -5.72 11.36
N HIS A 161 14.46 -5.19 10.15
CA HIS A 161 14.44 -5.98 8.93
C HIS A 161 15.66 -5.68 8.07
N GLY A 162 15.89 -6.55 7.09
CA GLY A 162 16.98 -6.42 6.16
C GLY A 162 18.05 -7.48 6.33
N GLY A 163 18.80 -7.67 5.30
CA GLY A 163 19.87 -8.64 5.22
C GLY A 163 20.57 -8.57 3.87
N ASP A 164 21.04 -9.70 3.42
CA ASP A 164 21.70 -9.88 2.13
C ASP A 164 21.08 -11.02 1.30
N ASP A 165 19.94 -11.53 1.70
CA ASP A 165 19.22 -12.61 1.02
C ASP A 165 18.02 -12.09 0.24
N ASP A 166 18.25 -11.67 -1.00
CA ASP A 166 17.20 -11.17 -1.88
C ASP A 166 16.17 -12.25 -2.28
N SER A 167 16.48 -13.53 -2.08
CA SER A 167 15.57 -14.64 -2.32
C SER A 167 14.85 -15.14 -1.05
N ASP A 168 14.94 -14.42 0.05
CA ASP A 168 14.26 -14.74 1.30
C ASP A 168 12.77 -14.99 1.12
N ASN A 169 12.22 -15.88 1.93
CA ASN A 169 10.84 -16.31 1.86
C ASN A 169 10.12 -16.06 3.18
N SER A 170 9.21 -15.11 3.18
CA SER A 170 8.33 -14.77 4.31
C SER A 170 6.95 -15.45 4.23
N GLY A 171 6.74 -16.34 3.27
CA GLY A 171 5.53 -17.12 3.14
C GLY A 171 4.74 -16.91 1.85
N ILE A 172 3.43 -17.13 1.95
CA ILE A 172 2.47 -17.01 0.85
C ILE A 172 1.31 -16.17 1.34
N ILE A 173 1.00 -15.09 0.62
CA ILE A 173 -0.14 -14.24 0.93
C ILE A 173 -0.88 -13.99 -0.38
N ARG A 174 -2.03 -14.62 -0.53
CA ARG A 174 -2.85 -14.53 -1.74
C ARG A 174 -4.32 -14.66 -1.44
N TYR A 175 -5.14 -14.02 -2.25
CA TYR A 175 -6.57 -13.89 -2.00
C TYR A 175 -6.85 -13.46 -0.56
N VAL A 176 -6.24 -12.33 -0.20
CA VAL A 176 -6.33 -11.74 1.13
C VAL A 176 -6.83 -10.30 1.01
N ARG A 177 -7.80 -9.94 1.86
CA ARG A 177 -8.24 -8.56 2.03
C ARG A 177 -7.77 -8.02 3.37
N VAL A 178 -7.32 -6.77 3.37
CA VAL A 178 -6.97 -6.00 4.57
C VAL A 178 -7.81 -4.73 4.55
N GLU A 179 -8.67 -4.56 5.54
CA GLU A 179 -9.70 -3.52 5.58
C GLU A 179 -9.59 -2.72 6.88
N PHE A 180 -9.67 -1.38 6.77
CA PHE A 180 -9.69 -0.44 7.91
C PHE A 180 -8.44 -0.45 8.79
N ALA A 181 -7.30 -0.80 8.24
CA ALA A 181 -6.01 -0.78 8.92
C ALA A 181 -5.37 0.63 8.88
N GLY A 182 -4.12 0.74 9.32
CA GLY A 182 -3.33 1.95 9.22
C GLY A 182 -3.44 2.88 10.42
N TYR A 183 -3.68 2.35 11.62
CA TYR A 183 -3.77 3.19 12.82
C TYR A 183 -2.54 4.09 12.96
N PRO A 184 -2.71 5.41 13.17
CA PRO A 184 -1.62 6.36 13.28
C PRO A 184 -0.97 6.28 14.68
N PHE A 185 -0.17 5.25 14.90
CA PHE A 185 0.45 4.98 16.20
C PHE A 185 1.55 5.99 16.54
N MET A 186 2.30 6.41 15.53
CA MET A 186 3.31 7.46 15.63
C MET A 186 3.06 8.49 14.54
N LYS A 187 3.13 9.77 14.90
CA LYS A 187 2.97 10.86 13.94
C LYS A 187 4.09 10.79 12.89
N ASP A 188 3.71 10.92 11.63
CA ASP A 188 4.59 10.88 10.46
C ASP A 188 5.36 9.55 10.30
N LYS A 189 4.88 8.49 10.97
CA LYS A 189 5.40 7.10 10.89
C LYS A 189 4.28 6.14 11.20
N GLU A 190 3.24 6.21 10.43
CA GLU A 190 2.02 5.41 10.60
C GLU A 190 2.25 3.97 10.13
N ILE A 191 1.41 3.06 10.59
CA ILE A 191 1.30 1.72 10.01
C ILE A 191 0.42 1.84 8.76
N ASN A 192 0.81 1.18 7.69
CA ASN A 192 0.06 1.11 6.43
C ASN A 192 -0.98 -0.01 6.46
N GLY A 193 -1.74 -0.15 5.38
CA GLY A 193 -2.60 -1.32 5.22
C GLY A 193 -1.78 -2.61 5.22
N ILE A 194 -0.86 -2.73 4.29
CA ILE A 194 0.17 -3.77 4.28
C ILE A 194 1.54 -3.11 4.14
N THR A 195 2.43 -3.42 5.06
CA THR A 195 3.82 -2.94 5.07
C THR A 195 4.77 -4.08 4.79
N PHE A 196 5.68 -3.88 3.83
CA PHE A 196 6.72 -4.84 3.48
C PHE A 196 8.09 -4.25 3.85
N GLY A 197 8.77 -4.86 4.79
CA GLY A 197 10.14 -4.48 5.16
C GLY A 197 11.14 -5.51 4.67
N SER A 198 11.94 -5.20 3.66
CA SER A 198 12.98 -6.08 3.12
C SER A 198 12.49 -7.49 2.77
N VAL A 199 11.30 -7.59 2.19
CA VAL A 199 10.70 -8.88 1.82
C VAL A 199 11.35 -9.39 0.55
N GLY A 200 11.81 -10.64 0.59
CA GLY A 200 12.55 -11.26 -0.52
C GLY A 200 11.68 -11.87 -1.60
N SER A 201 12.29 -12.15 -2.75
CA SER A 201 11.64 -12.69 -3.94
C SER A 201 11.14 -14.13 -3.80
N GLY A 202 11.55 -14.85 -2.76
CA GLY A 202 11.01 -16.17 -2.43
C GLY A 202 9.58 -16.12 -1.85
N THR A 203 9.11 -14.94 -1.45
CA THR A 203 7.77 -14.73 -0.92
C THR A 203 6.77 -14.64 -2.07
N THR A 204 5.63 -15.30 -1.94
CA THR A 204 4.54 -15.27 -2.92
C THR A 204 3.49 -14.25 -2.51
N ILE A 205 3.27 -13.23 -3.34
CA ILE A 205 2.29 -12.19 -3.11
C ILE A 205 1.46 -11.99 -4.38
N ASP A 206 0.20 -12.32 -4.32
CA ASP A 206 -0.75 -12.03 -5.38
C ASP A 206 -2.19 -11.96 -4.88
N HIS A 207 -3.07 -11.30 -5.63
CA HIS A 207 -4.48 -11.13 -5.29
C HIS A 207 -4.70 -10.61 -3.88
N LEU A 208 -4.25 -9.37 -3.65
CA LEU A 208 -4.47 -8.62 -2.41
C LEU A 208 -5.38 -7.43 -2.65
N GLN A 209 -6.26 -7.16 -1.70
CA GLN A 209 -7.03 -5.93 -1.64
C GLN A 209 -6.82 -5.24 -0.31
N VAL A 210 -6.40 -3.98 -0.36
CA VAL A 210 -6.37 -3.09 0.80
C VAL A 210 -7.46 -2.04 0.63
N SER A 211 -8.34 -1.90 1.62
CA SER A 211 -9.46 -0.96 1.60
C SER A 211 -9.45 -0.10 2.84
N TYR A 212 -9.67 1.20 2.66
CA TYR A 212 -9.77 2.16 3.75
C TYR A 212 -8.60 2.14 4.73
N SER A 213 -7.38 1.98 4.23
CA SER A 213 -6.19 2.20 5.05
C SER A 213 -6.14 3.67 5.49
N ASN A 214 -5.78 3.93 6.74
CA ASN A 214 -5.65 5.29 7.27
C ASN A 214 -4.30 5.95 6.94
N ASP A 215 -3.44 5.25 6.25
CA ASP A 215 -2.19 5.72 5.67
C ASP A 215 -2.06 5.11 4.28
N ASP A 216 -0.86 4.74 3.84
CA ASP A 216 -0.70 4.10 2.54
C ASP A 216 -1.45 2.77 2.47
N SER A 217 -1.93 2.43 1.29
CA SER A 217 -2.50 1.10 1.07
C SER A 217 -1.40 0.04 1.13
N TYR A 218 -0.33 0.23 0.36
CA TYR A 218 0.86 -0.63 0.33
C TYR A 218 2.10 0.23 0.43
N GLU A 219 3.03 -0.17 1.29
CA GLU A 219 4.35 0.44 1.33
C GLU A 219 5.45 -0.62 1.41
N TRP A 220 6.48 -0.46 0.59
CA TRP A 220 7.66 -1.33 0.53
C TRP A 220 8.90 -0.55 0.96
N PHE A 221 9.52 -1.00 2.04
CA PHE A 221 10.80 -0.50 2.53
C PHE A 221 11.91 -1.48 2.16
N GLY A 222 12.55 -1.26 1.02
CA GLY A 222 13.55 -2.20 0.51
C GLY A 222 12.96 -3.54 0.07
N GLY A 223 13.83 -4.51 -0.16
CA GLY A 223 13.44 -5.84 -0.59
C GLY A 223 13.30 -6.01 -2.09
N SER A 224 12.89 -7.21 -2.47
CA SER A 224 12.86 -7.67 -3.87
C SER A 224 11.61 -8.49 -4.21
N VAL A 225 10.60 -8.46 -3.35
CA VAL A 225 9.37 -9.24 -3.55
C VAL A 225 8.64 -8.80 -4.82
N ASN A 226 8.14 -9.75 -5.57
CA ASN A 226 7.30 -9.50 -6.74
C ASN A 226 5.83 -9.71 -6.37
N CYS A 227 4.97 -8.84 -6.89
CA CYS A 227 3.53 -8.87 -6.59
C CYS A 227 2.73 -8.83 -7.88
N LYS A 228 1.57 -9.52 -7.89
CA LYS A 228 0.59 -9.43 -8.98
C LYS A 228 -0.81 -9.28 -8.42
N TYR A 229 -1.66 -8.57 -9.17
CA TYR A 229 -3.09 -8.42 -8.85
C TYR A 229 -3.33 -7.76 -7.50
N LEU A 230 -2.96 -6.49 -7.40
CA LEU A 230 -3.16 -5.67 -6.21
C LEU A 230 -4.30 -4.69 -6.41
N VAL A 231 -5.18 -4.60 -5.41
CA VAL A 231 -6.25 -3.57 -5.35
C VAL A 231 -5.99 -2.65 -4.17
N ALA A 232 -6.00 -1.35 -4.42
CA ALA A 232 -5.97 -0.30 -3.41
C ALA A 232 -7.27 0.51 -3.51
N TYR A 233 -8.09 0.45 -2.48
CA TYR A 233 -9.43 1.03 -2.48
C TYR A 233 -9.62 2.02 -1.34
N ASN A 234 -9.86 3.28 -1.72
CA ASN A 234 -10.18 4.35 -0.78
C ASN A 234 -9.17 4.52 0.35
N GLY A 235 -7.87 4.41 0.04
CA GLY A 235 -6.81 4.68 0.99
C GLY A 235 -6.74 6.16 1.38
N TRP A 236 -6.11 6.42 2.52
CA TRP A 236 -6.03 7.78 3.06
C TRP A 236 -4.90 8.57 2.38
N ASP A 237 -3.71 8.00 2.30
CA ASP A 237 -2.55 8.66 1.71
C ASP A 237 -2.19 8.08 0.34
N ASP A 238 -1.01 7.50 0.16
CA ASP A 238 -0.57 6.96 -1.10
C ASP A 238 -1.07 5.53 -1.31
N GLU A 239 -1.25 5.14 -2.57
CA GLU A 239 -1.74 3.78 -2.83
C GLU A 239 -0.60 2.78 -2.91
N PHE A 240 0.50 3.16 -3.60
CA PHE A 240 1.70 2.35 -3.73
C PHE A 240 2.92 3.21 -3.41
N ASP A 241 3.48 3.03 -2.24
CA ASP A 241 4.68 3.74 -1.80
C ASP A 241 5.88 2.81 -1.82
N THR A 242 6.96 3.23 -2.48
CA THR A 242 8.19 2.47 -2.59
C THR A 242 9.38 3.27 -2.06
N ASP A 243 10.19 2.64 -1.22
CA ASP A 243 11.26 3.30 -0.49
C ASP A 243 12.44 2.37 -0.22
N ASN A 244 13.53 2.93 0.22
CA ASN A 244 14.68 2.26 0.81
C ASN A 244 15.30 1.12 -0.02
N GLY A 245 15.30 1.29 -1.34
CA GLY A 245 15.94 0.33 -2.24
C GLY A 245 15.06 -0.81 -2.71
N PHE A 246 13.73 -0.67 -2.61
CA PHE A 246 12.81 -1.68 -3.14
C PHE A 246 13.02 -1.88 -4.65
N SER A 247 13.25 -3.12 -5.07
CA SER A 247 13.56 -3.49 -6.45
C SER A 247 12.58 -4.50 -7.06
N GLY A 248 11.45 -4.74 -6.40
CA GLY A 248 10.45 -5.72 -6.86
C GLY A 248 9.74 -5.31 -8.14
N LYS A 249 9.07 -6.29 -8.73
CA LYS A 249 8.26 -6.16 -9.94
C LYS A 249 6.80 -6.34 -9.57
N ILE A 250 5.96 -5.42 -10.02
CA ILE A 250 4.53 -5.42 -9.70
C ILE A 250 3.74 -5.30 -11.00
N GLN A 251 2.86 -6.25 -11.25
CA GLN A 251 2.00 -6.25 -12.43
C GLN A 251 0.54 -6.47 -12.04
N TYR A 252 -0.36 -5.76 -12.72
CA TYR A 252 -1.81 -5.75 -12.50
C TYR A 252 -2.18 -5.13 -11.15
N GLY A 253 -2.32 -3.83 -11.15
CA GLY A 253 -2.79 -3.06 -10.01
C GLY A 253 -4.01 -2.23 -10.37
N LEU A 254 -4.94 -2.12 -9.42
CA LEU A 254 -6.09 -1.24 -9.53
C LEU A 254 -6.15 -0.35 -8.30
N SER A 255 -6.07 0.96 -8.50
CA SER A 255 -6.29 1.95 -7.45
C SER A 255 -7.56 2.73 -7.74
N ILE A 256 -8.46 2.79 -6.77
CA ILE A 256 -9.70 3.57 -6.84
C ILE A 256 -9.76 4.47 -5.61
N ARG A 257 -9.79 5.80 -5.84
CA ARG A 257 -9.84 6.79 -4.76
C ARG A 257 -11.27 7.14 -4.39
N ASP A 258 -11.52 7.37 -3.10
CA ASP A 258 -12.67 8.17 -2.69
C ASP A 258 -12.29 9.65 -2.86
N PRO A 259 -13.07 10.46 -3.61
CA PRO A 259 -12.74 11.87 -3.84
C PRO A 259 -12.69 12.73 -2.57
N ARG A 260 -13.24 12.25 -1.48
CA ARG A 260 -13.33 12.97 -0.21
C ARG A 260 -12.40 12.43 0.88
N ILE A 261 -11.45 11.58 0.49
CA ILE A 261 -10.44 11.03 1.41
C ILE A 261 -9.06 11.34 0.84
N ALA A 262 -8.35 12.27 1.49
CA ALA A 262 -6.97 12.60 1.17
C ALA A 262 -6.24 13.05 2.44
N ASP A 263 -4.96 12.74 2.54
CA ASP A 263 -4.14 13.07 3.70
C ASP A 263 -3.64 14.52 3.70
N THR A 264 -3.29 15.02 4.88
CA THR A 264 -2.67 16.34 5.05
C THR A 264 -1.31 16.46 4.37
N SER A 265 -0.60 15.35 4.20
CA SER A 265 0.66 15.28 3.44
C SER A 265 0.49 15.38 1.94
N GLN A 266 -0.73 15.31 1.44
CA GLN A 266 -1.16 15.23 0.04
C GLN A 266 -1.01 13.82 -0.54
N SER A 267 -2.13 13.27 -1.01
CA SER A 267 -2.24 11.88 -1.44
C SER A 267 -1.88 11.69 -2.92
N ASN A 268 -1.15 10.61 -3.20
CA ASN A 268 -0.72 10.23 -4.55
C ASN A 268 -1.16 8.81 -4.90
N GLY A 269 -1.10 8.47 -6.19
CA GLY A 269 -1.15 7.08 -6.64
C GLY A 269 0.14 6.36 -6.31
N PHE A 270 1.25 6.78 -6.93
CA PHE A 270 2.60 6.43 -6.48
C PHE A 270 3.21 7.54 -5.64
N GLU A 271 3.95 7.15 -4.61
CA GLU A 271 5.04 7.94 -4.06
C GLU A 271 6.29 7.06 -4.04
N SER A 272 7.43 7.60 -4.46
CA SER A 272 8.66 6.81 -4.51
C SER A 272 9.86 7.64 -4.09
N ASP A 273 10.57 7.14 -3.08
CA ASP A 273 11.80 7.70 -2.55
C ASP A 273 12.93 6.68 -2.62
N ASN A 274 14.17 7.15 -2.76
CA ASN A 274 15.31 6.27 -2.50
C ASN A 274 15.55 6.13 -0.98
N CYS A 275 15.51 7.24 -0.29
CA CYS A 275 15.51 7.32 1.17
C CYS A 275 15.06 8.71 1.62
N ALA A 276 14.84 8.89 2.91
CA ALA A 276 14.20 10.09 3.47
C ALA A 276 14.95 11.42 3.16
N ASP A 277 16.26 11.40 3.06
CA ASP A 277 17.06 12.60 2.78
C ASP A 277 17.49 12.74 1.30
N GLY A 278 17.12 11.79 0.45
CA GLY A 278 17.50 11.77 -0.96
C GLY A 278 18.95 11.34 -1.23
N SER A 279 19.63 10.76 -0.26
CA SER A 279 21.00 10.28 -0.43
C SER A 279 21.12 9.24 -1.53
N LEU A 280 22.29 9.23 -2.20
CA LEU A 280 22.60 8.31 -3.30
C LEU A 280 23.11 6.98 -2.75
N VAL A 281 22.32 6.35 -1.89
CA VAL A 281 22.66 5.07 -1.26
C VAL A 281 22.12 3.90 -2.06
N SER A 282 22.88 2.80 -2.02
CA SER A 282 22.59 1.57 -2.76
C SER A 282 22.11 0.46 -1.83
N PRO A 283 21.25 -0.46 -2.29
CA PRO A 283 20.60 -0.48 -3.61
C PRO A 283 19.63 0.67 -3.77
N TYR A 284 19.52 1.16 -5.01
CA TYR A 284 18.52 2.18 -5.31
C TYR A 284 17.10 1.60 -5.35
N THR A 285 16.13 2.42 -4.99
CA THR A 285 14.73 2.13 -5.26
C THR A 285 14.51 2.11 -6.77
N THR A 286 14.28 0.91 -7.30
CA THR A 286 14.18 0.63 -8.74
C THR A 286 12.94 -0.21 -9.07
N ALA A 287 11.88 -0.08 -8.29
CA ALA A 287 10.65 -0.79 -8.53
C ALA A 287 10.20 -0.69 -9.99
N VAL A 288 9.68 -1.78 -10.53
CA VAL A 288 9.14 -1.83 -11.89
C VAL A 288 7.67 -2.21 -11.82
N PHE A 289 6.82 -1.29 -12.24
CA PHE A 289 5.37 -1.49 -12.32
C PHE A 289 4.96 -1.65 -13.77
N SER A 290 4.01 -2.53 -14.04
CA SER A 290 3.34 -2.64 -15.34
C SER A 290 1.85 -2.94 -15.16
N ASN A 291 1.02 -2.45 -16.07
CA ASN A 291 -0.41 -2.75 -16.09
C ASN A 291 -1.14 -2.29 -14.81
N ILE A 292 -0.98 -1.03 -14.48
CA ILE A 292 -1.68 -0.40 -13.36
C ILE A 292 -2.77 0.54 -13.90
N THR A 293 -3.94 0.53 -13.26
CA THR A 293 -5.01 1.50 -13.48
C THR A 293 -5.21 2.32 -12.22
N PHE A 294 -5.02 3.64 -12.32
CA PHE A 294 -5.26 4.59 -11.25
C PHE A 294 -6.51 5.40 -11.55
N ILE A 295 -7.52 5.30 -10.70
CA ILE A 295 -8.74 6.09 -10.79
C ILE A 295 -8.73 7.15 -9.69
N GLY A 296 -8.34 8.36 -10.06
CA GLY A 296 -8.27 9.52 -9.19
C GLY A 296 -9.62 10.18 -8.95
N PRO A 297 -9.67 11.24 -8.15
CA PRO A 297 -10.91 11.83 -7.66
C PRO A 297 -11.83 12.35 -8.76
N LEU A 298 -11.30 13.01 -9.80
CA LEU A 298 -12.12 13.46 -10.95
C LEU A 298 -12.67 12.29 -11.77
N GLY A 299 -12.04 11.13 -11.72
CA GLY A 299 -12.56 9.91 -12.34
C GLY A 299 -13.78 9.35 -11.61
N ARG A 300 -14.00 9.76 -10.38
CA ARG A 300 -15.12 9.32 -9.53
C ARG A 300 -16.25 10.35 -9.50
N ASP A 301 -15.93 11.63 -9.44
CA ASP A 301 -16.89 12.72 -9.33
C ASP A 301 -16.46 13.89 -10.20
N ALA A 302 -17.31 14.22 -11.17
CA ALA A 302 -17.09 15.37 -12.06
C ALA A 302 -17.10 16.70 -11.31
N GLY A 303 -17.79 16.76 -10.17
CA GLY A 303 -17.87 17.94 -9.30
C GLY A 303 -16.70 18.07 -8.32
N PHE A 304 -15.73 17.17 -8.38
CA PHE A 304 -14.57 17.25 -7.50
C PHE A 304 -13.81 18.57 -7.66
N THR A 305 -13.53 19.18 -6.51
CA THR A 305 -12.58 20.28 -6.41
C THR A 305 -11.55 19.93 -5.34
N ASN A 306 -10.27 20.22 -5.60
CA ASN A 306 -9.19 19.86 -4.69
C ASN A 306 -9.02 20.88 -3.58
N ASP A 307 -10.04 21.00 -2.73
CA ASP A 307 -10.09 21.96 -1.62
C ASP A 307 -10.76 21.36 -0.38
N GLU A 308 -10.55 22.02 0.75
CA GLU A 308 -11.08 21.57 2.04
C GLU A 308 -12.59 21.51 2.07
N SER A 309 -13.29 22.43 1.42
CA SER A 309 -14.75 22.48 1.45
C SER A 309 -15.38 21.26 0.79
N TYR A 310 -14.80 20.81 -0.31
CA TYR A 310 -15.24 19.58 -0.98
C TYR A 310 -14.89 18.34 -0.17
N ILE A 311 -13.62 18.19 0.23
CA ILE A 311 -13.10 16.99 0.89
C ILE A 311 -13.74 16.81 2.26
N ASN A 312 -13.82 17.87 3.08
CA ASN A 312 -14.41 17.79 4.41
C ASN A 312 -15.93 17.53 4.40
N ALA A 313 -16.61 17.85 3.31
CA ALA A 313 -18.04 17.57 3.18
C ALA A 313 -18.37 16.07 3.20
N GLY A 314 -17.39 15.19 2.97
CA GLY A 314 -17.56 13.74 3.13
C GLY A 314 -17.66 13.27 4.57
N SER A 315 -17.25 14.10 5.52
CA SER A 315 -17.29 13.82 6.95
C SER A 315 -16.55 12.53 7.35
N PHE A 316 -15.52 12.18 6.61
CA PHE A 316 -14.66 11.06 6.95
C PHE A 316 -13.68 11.49 8.04
N ASN A 317 -14.02 11.28 9.28
CA ASN A 317 -13.11 11.52 10.40
C ASN A 317 -13.10 10.27 11.29
N PRO A 318 -11.96 9.54 11.32
CA PRO A 318 -11.84 8.36 12.17
C PRO A 318 -11.68 8.69 13.66
N ASN A 319 -11.52 9.97 14.04
CA ASN A 319 -11.29 10.42 15.41
C ASN A 319 -10.06 9.77 16.07
N ASN A 320 -8.99 9.62 15.32
CA ASN A 320 -7.73 8.99 15.76
C ASN A 320 -6.51 9.90 15.62
N GLY A 321 -6.74 11.19 15.43
CA GLY A 321 -5.67 12.18 15.21
C GLY A 321 -5.38 12.49 13.75
N SER A 322 -5.83 11.67 12.80
CA SER A 322 -5.68 11.95 11.38
C SER A 322 -6.59 13.09 10.93
N ALA A 323 -6.11 13.87 9.97
CA ALA A 323 -6.86 14.96 9.37
C ALA A 323 -6.90 14.82 7.84
N LEU A 324 -7.97 15.32 7.24
CA LEU A 324 -8.13 15.37 5.79
C LEU A 324 -7.31 16.52 5.20
N GLY A 325 -6.73 16.28 4.04
CA GLY A 325 -5.94 17.25 3.27
C GLY A 325 -6.40 17.38 1.84
N LYS A 326 -5.49 17.19 0.90
CA LYS A 326 -5.71 17.33 -0.54
C LYS A 326 -5.04 16.22 -1.34
N PHE A 327 -5.50 15.99 -2.55
CA PHE A 327 -4.78 15.14 -3.51
C PHE A 327 -3.60 15.90 -4.14
N GLN A 328 -2.59 15.17 -4.56
CA GLN A 328 -1.45 15.70 -5.27
C GLN A 328 -1.37 15.11 -6.68
N SER A 329 -0.73 13.96 -6.86
CA SER A 329 -0.46 13.42 -8.20
C SER A 329 -0.85 11.95 -8.37
N ALA A 330 -0.96 11.53 -9.63
CA ALA A 330 -1.00 10.11 -9.94
C ALA A 330 0.36 9.45 -9.65
N MET A 331 1.45 10.15 -9.95
CA MET A 331 2.82 9.63 -9.82
C MET A 331 3.74 10.72 -9.27
N GLN A 332 4.28 10.50 -8.08
CA GLN A 332 5.34 11.34 -7.52
C GLN A 332 6.63 10.54 -7.34
N ILE A 333 7.68 10.97 -8.00
CA ILE A 333 9.01 10.39 -7.94
C ILE A 333 9.95 11.43 -7.36
N ARG A 334 10.57 11.12 -6.23
CA ARG A 334 11.38 12.10 -5.50
C ARG A 334 12.59 11.45 -4.82
N ARG A 335 13.44 12.28 -4.23
CA ARG A 335 14.51 11.87 -3.31
C ARG A 335 15.39 10.76 -3.86
N SER A 336 15.83 10.94 -5.11
CA SER A 336 16.73 10.03 -5.83
C SER A 336 16.15 8.66 -6.21
N SER A 337 14.84 8.47 -6.15
CA SER A 337 14.21 7.24 -6.64
C SER A 337 14.43 7.03 -8.14
N ARG A 338 14.50 5.76 -8.53
CA ARG A 338 14.60 5.28 -9.93
C ARG A 338 13.38 4.43 -10.28
N LEU A 339 12.20 4.83 -9.83
CA LEU A 339 10.96 4.10 -10.14
C LEU A 339 10.74 4.00 -11.65
N ASN A 340 10.26 2.83 -12.08
CA ASN A 340 9.86 2.58 -13.46
C ASN A 340 8.40 2.17 -13.51
N CYS A 341 7.68 2.67 -14.50
CA CYS A 341 6.30 2.28 -14.75
C CYS A 341 6.02 2.16 -16.25
N PHE A 342 5.29 1.12 -16.61
CA PHE A 342 4.96 0.79 -18.00
C PHE A 342 3.49 0.41 -18.14
N ASN A 343 2.95 0.57 -19.34
CA ASN A 343 1.67 -0.03 -19.74
C ASN A 343 0.52 0.26 -18.77
N SER A 344 0.38 1.51 -18.36
CA SER A 344 -0.53 1.89 -17.29
C SER A 344 -1.44 3.04 -17.71
N VAL A 345 -2.52 3.22 -16.95
CA VAL A 345 -3.52 4.28 -17.15
C VAL A 345 -3.74 5.01 -15.84
N ALA A 346 -3.73 6.32 -15.86
CA ALA A 346 -4.10 7.14 -14.71
C ALA A 346 -5.17 8.16 -15.11
N VAL A 347 -6.17 8.32 -14.26
CA VAL A 347 -7.37 9.12 -14.55
C VAL A 347 -7.61 10.13 -13.44
N GLY A 348 -7.82 11.39 -13.83
CA GLY A 348 -8.50 12.36 -12.98
C GLY A 348 -7.81 12.78 -11.69
N TYR A 349 -6.48 12.80 -11.66
CA TYR A 349 -5.73 13.43 -10.57
C TYR A 349 -5.54 14.93 -10.84
N PRO A 350 -5.33 15.75 -9.80
CA PRO A 350 -4.96 17.15 -9.99
C PRO A 350 -3.68 17.33 -10.80
N VAL A 351 -2.70 16.47 -10.58
CA VAL A 351 -1.44 16.43 -11.32
C VAL A 351 -1.19 14.99 -11.80
N GLY A 352 -0.75 14.83 -13.04
CA GLY A 352 -0.36 13.52 -13.55
C GLY A 352 0.97 13.06 -12.98
N LEU A 353 2.05 13.80 -13.25
CA LEU A 353 3.42 13.44 -12.83
C LEU A 353 4.11 14.57 -12.10
N ILE A 354 4.79 14.22 -11.01
CA ILE A 354 5.76 15.09 -10.34
C ILE A 354 7.10 14.38 -10.29
N ILE A 355 8.10 14.95 -10.95
CA ILE A 355 9.51 14.61 -10.73
C ILE A 355 10.05 15.68 -9.78
N ASP A 356 10.18 15.33 -8.52
CA ASP A 356 10.55 16.26 -7.46
C ASP A 356 12.06 16.28 -7.29
N GLY A 357 12.66 17.44 -7.57
CA GLY A 357 14.09 17.65 -7.48
C GLY A 357 14.54 18.36 -6.21
N GLU A 358 13.69 18.52 -5.19
CA GLU A 358 14.06 19.22 -3.95
C GLU A 358 15.23 18.55 -3.23
N LYS A 359 15.23 17.23 -3.16
CA LYS A 359 16.28 16.46 -2.49
C LYS A 359 16.85 15.39 -3.42
N GLY A 360 18.16 15.24 -3.42
CA GLY A 360 18.83 14.22 -4.23
C GLY A 360 18.92 14.58 -5.71
N ASN A 361 18.99 13.55 -6.56
CA ASN A 361 19.27 13.70 -7.99
C ASN A 361 18.16 13.14 -8.90
N THR A 362 16.91 13.20 -8.47
CA THR A 362 15.78 12.59 -9.22
C THR A 362 15.66 13.16 -10.63
N VAL A 363 15.80 14.48 -10.78
CA VAL A 363 15.71 15.17 -12.07
C VAL A 363 16.86 14.76 -12.99
N GLU A 364 18.06 14.72 -12.48
CA GLU A 364 19.25 14.29 -13.23
C GLU A 364 19.09 12.84 -13.72
N GLN A 365 18.55 11.96 -12.91
CA GLN A 365 18.27 10.58 -13.32
C GLN A 365 17.21 10.51 -14.43
N ALA A 366 16.19 11.34 -14.39
CA ALA A 366 15.23 11.46 -15.48
C ALA A 366 15.91 11.93 -16.78
N GLN A 367 16.75 12.96 -16.69
CA GLN A 367 17.50 13.49 -17.84
C GLN A 367 18.48 12.45 -18.44
N GLU A 368 19.07 11.62 -17.61
CA GLU A 368 19.99 10.57 -18.02
C GLU A 368 19.30 9.30 -18.57
N GLY A 369 17.96 9.26 -18.56
CA GLY A 369 17.19 8.12 -19.05
C GLY A 369 17.17 6.92 -18.11
N ILE A 370 17.45 7.10 -16.83
CA ILE A 370 17.42 6.03 -15.82
C ILE A 370 15.99 5.72 -15.38
N ILE A 371 15.15 6.75 -15.27
CA ILE A 371 13.72 6.60 -14.96
C ILE A 371 12.96 6.32 -16.25
N ASN A 372 12.19 5.24 -16.28
CA ASN A 372 11.38 4.85 -17.44
C ASN A 372 9.90 4.96 -17.09
N LEU A 373 9.17 5.82 -17.81
CA LEU A 373 7.73 5.96 -17.73
C LEU A 373 7.19 5.84 -19.15
N GLN A 374 6.87 4.63 -19.61
CA GLN A 374 6.57 4.35 -21.01
C GLN A 374 5.21 3.67 -21.18
N ASN A 375 4.53 3.99 -22.27
CA ASN A 375 3.20 3.47 -22.58
C ASN A 375 2.19 3.73 -21.46
N ILE A 376 2.23 4.93 -20.90
CA ILE A 376 1.33 5.39 -19.86
C ILE A 376 0.38 6.42 -20.46
N TRP A 377 -0.91 6.26 -20.25
CA TRP A 377 -1.91 7.22 -20.69
C TRP A 377 -2.49 7.94 -19.49
N PHE A 378 -2.40 9.27 -19.49
CA PHE A 378 -3.11 10.14 -18.57
C PHE A 378 -4.42 10.60 -19.21
N ALA A 379 -5.52 10.53 -18.48
CA ALA A 379 -6.83 10.97 -18.95
C ALA A 379 -7.51 11.86 -17.91
N GLY A 380 -8.01 13.02 -18.35
CA GLY A 380 -8.78 13.93 -17.50
C GLY A 380 -7.99 14.51 -16.31
N MET A 381 -6.68 14.70 -16.45
CA MET A 381 -5.87 15.39 -15.44
C MET A 381 -6.17 16.88 -15.44
N THR A 382 -6.11 17.53 -14.27
CA THR A 382 -6.18 18.99 -14.20
C THR A 382 -4.95 19.61 -14.86
N VAL A 383 -3.74 19.13 -14.50
CA VAL A 383 -2.49 19.42 -15.21
C VAL A 383 -1.72 18.14 -15.44
N THR A 384 -0.95 18.09 -16.52
CA THR A 384 -0.17 16.89 -16.87
C THR A 384 0.97 16.67 -15.89
N GLY A 385 1.68 17.73 -15.51
CA GLY A 385 2.82 17.63 -14.61
C GLY A 385 3.05 18.90 -13.82
N SER A 386 3.86 18.77 -12.79
CA SER A 386 4.28 19.88 -11.94
C SER A 386 5.70 19.64 -11.41
N ASP A 387 6.47 20.70 -11.26
CA ASP A 387 7.79 20.69 -10.60
C ASP A 387 7.63 21.27 -9.20
N ALA A 388 6.87 20.59 -8.36
CA ALA A 388 6.31 21.07 -7.11
C ALA A 388 7.32 21.78 -6.18
N ASN A 389 8.58 21.38 -6.21
CA ASN A 389 9.64 21.92 -5.36
C ASN A 389 10.75 22.63 -6.14
N LYS A 390 10.43 23.18 -7.30
CA LYS A 390 11.11 24.29 -7.95
C LYS A 390 12.56 24.08 -8.37
N VAL A 391 12.85 22.95 -8.97
CA VAL A 391 14.12 22.79 -9.69
C VAL A 391 14.11 23.59 -11.00
N TYR A 392 12.92 23.85 -11.54
CA TYR A 392 12.68 24.60 -12.77
C TYR A 392 11.80 25.82 -12.49
N ASP A 393 11.90 26.85 -13.35
CA ASP A 393 11.18 28.13 -13.17
C ASP A 393 9.68 28.02 -13.40
N ASP A 394 9.23 27.02 -14.16
CA ASP A 394 7.82 26.82 -14.48
C ASP A 394 7.11 26.00 -13.41
N VAL A 395 6.72 26.66 -12.35
CA VAL A 395 6.01 26.04 -11.23
C VAL A 395 4.52 26.04 -11.52
N LEU A 396 3.91 24.85 -11.51
CA LEU A 396 2.46 24.69 -11.66
C LEU A 396 1.75 24.51 -10.30
N TYR A 397 2.47 24.64 -9.22
CA TYR A 397 1.94 24.51 -7.87
C TYR A 397 2.26 25.74 -7.01
N ASP A 398 1.22 26.36 -6.47
CA ASP A 398 1.36 27.45 -5.50
C ASP A 398 1.54 26.87 -4.09
N ALA A 399 2.75 26.87 -3.59
CA ALA A 399 3.07 26.33 -2.26
C ALA A 399 2.49 27.18 -1.11
N VAL A 400 2.24 28.47 -1.32
CA VAL A 400 1.68 29.37 -0.30
C VAL A 400 0.19 29.11 -0.11
N ASN A 401 -0.54 29.11 -1.21
CA ASN A 401 -1.98 28.89 -1.20
C ASN A 401 -2.34 27.39 -1.29
N LYS A 402 -1.32 26.54 -1.44
CA LYS A 402 -1.48 25.08 -1.61
C LYS A 402 -2.44 24.74 -2.74
N THR A 403 -2.38 25.48 -3.83
CA THR A 403 -3.22 25.31 -5.01
C THR A 403 -2.38 25.11 -6.24
N ILE A 404 -2.94 24.39 -7.22
CA ILE A 404 -2.33 24.24 -8.53
C ILE A 404 -2.65 25.50 -9.34
N ILE A 405 -1.61 26.07 -9.95
CA ILE A 405 -1.74 27.23 -10.85
C ILE A 405 -1.23 26.86 -12.23
N ASP A 406 -1.84 27.44 -13.24
CA ASP A 406 -1.32 27.41 -14.61
C ASP A 406 -0.30 28.55 -14.75
N ALA A 407 0.98 28.22 -14.86
CA ALA A 407 2.04 29.19 -15.04
C ALA A 407 2.16 29.68 -16.48
N GLY A 408 1.32 29.19 -17.40
CA GLY A 408 1.37 29.55 -18.82
C GLY A 408 2.55 28.94 -19.58
N GLN A 409 3.27 28.03 -18.97
CA GLN A 409 4.38 27.29 -19.57
C GLN A 409 4.38 25.83 -19.08
N GLU A 410 5.08 24.98 -19.81
CA GLU A 410 5.12 23.57 -19.53
C GLU A 410 6.18 23.24 -18.49
N SER A 411 5.82 22.45 -17.46
CA SER A 411 6.78 21.94 -16.49
C SER A 411 7.76 20.94 -17.12
N TYR A 412 8.91 20.74 -16.49
CA TYR A 412 9.82 19.67 -16.88
C TYR A 412 9.12 18.30 -16.79
N SER A 413 8.37 18.05 -15.72
CA SER A 413 7.65 16.80 -15.52
C SER A 413 6.68 16.51 -16.67
N SER A 414 5.93 17.51 -17.11
CA SER A 414 5.06 17.39 -18.32
C SER A 414 5.87 17.09 -19.57
N SER A 415 6.94 17.85 -19.82
CA SER A 415 7.80 17.64 -21.00
C SER A 415 8.43 16.26 -21.00
N PHE A 416 8.93 15.83 -19.86
CA PHE A 416 9.48 14.49 -19.68
C PHE A 416 8.45 13.41 -20.01
N PHE A 417 7.26 13.51 -19.43
CA PHE A 417 6.19 12.53 -19.66
C PHE A 417 5.81 12.43 -21.13
N LYS A 418 5.59 13.56 -21.78
CA LYS A 418 5.20 13.60 -23.19
C LYS A 418 6.29 13.09 -24.14
N ALA A 419 7.54 13.22 -23.76
CA ALA A 419 8.68 12.76 -24.56
C ALA A 419 8.94 11.24 -24.42
N GLN A 420 8.42 10.60 -23.38
CA GLN A 420 8.60 9.16 -23.19
C GLN A 420 7.79 8.34 -24.20
N LYS A 421 8.35 7.21 -24.60
CA LYS A 421 7.78 6.33 -25.61
C LYS A 421 6.36 5.88 -25.27
N GLY A 422 5.42 6.09 -26.18
CA GLY A 422 4.06 5.56 -26.11
C GLY A 422 3.15 6.26 -25.10
N ASN A 423 3.63 7.29 -24.41
CA ASN A 423 2.80 8.06 -23.50
C ASN A 423 1.81 8.93 -24.24
N LYS A 424 0.62 9.07 -23.67
CA LYS A 424 -0.45 9.95 -24.20
C LYS A 424 -1.10 10.73 -23.07
N VAL A 425 -1.61 11.91 -23.43
CA VAL A 425 -2.45 12.74 -22.58
C VAL A 425 -3.79 12.90 -23.28
N LEU A 426 -4.86 12.37 -22.67
CA LEU A 426 -6.22 12.46 -23.16
C LEU A 426 -6.97 13.50 -22.33
N ALA A 427 -7.71 14.38 -23.01
CA ALA A 427 -8.48 15.43 -22.33
C ALA A 427 -9.65 14.85 -21.51
N ASP A 428 -10.27 13.80 -21.99
CA ASP A 428 -11.46 13.19 -21.38
C ASP A 428 -11.25 11.70 -21.10
N MET A 429 -11.56 11.29 -19.85
CA MET A 429 -11.50 9.88 -19.47
C MET A 429 -12.46 8.99 -20.27
N ASN A 430 -13.53 9.53 -20.84
CA ASN A 430 -14.45 8.77 -21.67
C ASN A 430 -13.78 8.19 -22.93
N GLU A 431 -12.67 8.77 -23.37
CA GLU A 431 -11.89 8.24 -24.49
C GLU A 431 -11.28 6.86 -24.18
N LEU A 432 -11.12 6.51 -22.91
CA LEU A 432 -10.65 5.18 -22.49
C LEU A 432 -11.69 4.09 -22.69
N ASN A 433 -12.97 4.45 -22.76
CA ASN A 433 -14.09 3.53 -22.97
C ASN A 433 -14.08 2.34 -22.00
N PHE A 434 -14.04 2.65 -20.69
CA PHE A 434 -14.20 1.66 -19.62
C PHE A 434 -15.69 1.39 -19.35
N LYS A 435 -16.02 0.23 -18.80
CA LYS A 435 -17.40 -0.19 -18.53
C LYS A 435 -18.10 0.75 -17.56
N ASP A 436 -17.52 1.01 -16.40
CA ASP A 436 -17.92 2.12 -15.57
C ASP A 436 -17.21 3.38 -16.04
N GLY A 437 -17.96 4.40 -16.31
CA GLY A 437 -17.43 5.71 -16.57
C GLY A 437 -17.14 6.43 -15.25
N ARG A 438 -17.37 7.74 -15.23
CA ARG A 438 -17.27 8.55 -14.02
C ARG A 438 -18.43 8.20 -13.07
N GLY A 439 -18.11 7.98 -11.78
CA GLY A 439 -19.11 7.71 -10.74
C GLY A 439 -18.65 6.69 -9.69
N ILE A 440 -19.60 6.15 -8.95
CA ILE A 440 -19.34 5.26 -7.83
C ILE A 440 -19.06 3.81 -8.21
N GLY A 441 -19.23 3.45 -9.49
CA GLY A 441 -18.93 2.11 -9.98
C GLY A 441 -17.46 1.72 -9.79
N VAL A 442 -17.15 0.44 -9.81
CA VAL A 442 -15.80 -0.08 -9.62
C VAL A 442 -15.32 -0.94 -10.80
N ASN A 443 -16.14 -1.06 -11.85
CA ASN A 443 -15.79 -1.86 -13.03
C ASN A 443 -15.05 -0.99 -14.06
N TYR A 444 -13.74 -0.97 -13.96
CA TYR A 444 -12.87 -0.24 -14.88
C TYR A 444 -12.25 -1.13 -15.95
N MET A 445 -12.89 -2.26 -16.24
CA MET A 445 -12.54 -3.08 -17.40
C MET A 445 -12.84 -2.33 -18.71
N PRO A 446 -12.00 -2.50 -19.74
CA PRO A 446 -12.27 -1.89 -21.02
C PRO A 446 -13.46 -2.54 -21.73
N ASN A 447 -14.24 -1.73 -22.44
CA ASN A 447 -15.19 -2.23 -23.43
C ASN A 447 -14.43 -2.73 -24.68
N ALA A 448 -15.12 -3.47 -25.56
CA ALA A 448 -14.49 -4.11 -26.71
C ALA A 448 -13.78 -3.15 -27.68
N ASN A 449 -14.21 -1.90 -27.73
CA ASN A 449 -13.60 -0.85 -28.61
C ASN A 449 -12.66 0.08 -27.84
N SER A 450 -12.31 -0.25 -26.60
CA SER A 450 -11.37 0.60 -25.86
C SER A 450 -10.00 0.62 -26.54
N PRO A 451 -9.41 1.81 -26.71
CA PRO A 451 -8.09 1.93 -27.32
C PRO A 451 -6.97 1.34 -26.45
N VAL A 452 -7.23 1.12 -25.14
CA VAL A 452 -6.22 0.54 -24.23
C VAL A 452 -5.91 -0.93 -24.56
N LEU A 453 -6.81 -1.64 -25.23
CA LEU A 453 -6.68 -3.08 -25.48
C LEU A 453 -5.50 -3.47 -26.36
N THR A 454 -4.94 -2.53 -27.14
CA THR A 454 -3.84 -2.78 -28.07
C THR A 454 -2.67 -1.82 -27.89
N ALA A 455 -2.60 -1.12 -26.75
CA ALA A 455 -1.65 -0.02 -26.56
C ALA A 455 -0.36 -0.41 -25.84
N ALA A 456 -0.23 -1.64 -25.37
CA ALA A 456 0.94 -2.05 -24.58
C ALA A 456 2.18 -2.28 -25.46
N SER A 457 3.34 -2.14 -24.83
CA SER A 457 4.61 -2.61 -25.36
C SER A 457 5.47 -3.15 -24.23
N PHE A 458 6.03 -4.32 -24.44
CA PHE A 458 7.01 -4.94 -23.54
C PHE A 458 8.43 -4.90 -24.13
N ASP A 459 8.67 -4.01 -25.07
CA ASP A 459 9.97 -3.77 -25.69
C ASP A 459 10.82 -2.85 -24.81
N ASN A 460 11.24 -3.37 -23.68
CA ASN A 460 12.18 -2.76 -22.75
C ASN A 460 12.82 -3.86 -21.91
N ALA A 461 14.13 -3.81 -21.73
CA ALA A 461 14.87 -4.83 -20.99
C ALA A 461 14.37 -5.06 -19.56
N LEU A 462 13.82 -4.03 -18.91
CA LEU A 462 13.24 -4.14 -17.57
C LEU A 462 11.99 -5.04 -17.52
N LEU A 463 11.37 -5.29 -18.66
CA LEU A 463 10.15 -6.11 -18.81
C LEU A 463 10.45 -7.52 -19.35
N ASP A 464 11.69 -7.87 -19.59
CA ASP A 464 12.05 -9.16 -20.21
C ASP A 464 11.68 -10.36 -19.34
N ASN A 465 11.76 -10.21 -18.02
CA ASN A 465 11.50 -11.28 -17.07
C ASN A 465 10.56 -10.82 -15.96
N GLY A 466 9.70 -11.73 -15.50
CA GLY A 466 8.81 -11.50 -14.35
C GLY A 466 7.50 -10.81 -14.69
N PHE A 467 7.23 -10.53 -15.95
CA PHE A 467 5.98 -9.95 -16.42
C PHE A 467 5.31 -10.84 -17.46
N ASP A 468 3.99 -10.89 -17.40
CA ASP A 468 3.18 -11.43 -18.49
C ASP A 468 3.17 -10.42 -19.63
N LYS A 469 3.46 -10.87 -20.84
CA LYS A 469 3.40 -10.01 -22.03
C LYS A 469 1.99 -9.99 -22.56
N VAL A 470 1.31 -8.86 -22.37
CA VAL A 470 -0.08 -8.66 -22.76
C VAL A 470 -0.21 -7.49 -23.73
N ASP A 471 -1.31 -7.42 -24.46
CA ASP A 471 -1.51 -6.40 -25.50
C ASP A 471 -2.08 -5.08 -24.96
N TYR A 472 -2.61 -5.10 -23.75
CA TYR A 472 -3.34 -3.96 -23.17
C TYR A 472 -2.50 -3.19 -22.15
N ILE A 473 -2.81 -1.90 -22.02
CA ILE A 473 -2.37 -1.06 -20.90
C ILE A 473 -3.45 -1.04 -19.81
N GLY A 474 -3.05 -0.71 -18.58
CA GLY A 474 -3.94 -0.76 -17.43
C GLY A 474 -4.11 -2.17 -16.89
N ALA A 475 -4.97 -2.32 -15.90
CA ALA A 475 -5.09 -3.51 -15.07
C ALA A 475 -5.83 -4.67 -15.73
N PHE A 476 -6.60 -4.41 -16.79
CA PHE A 476 -7.53 -5.40 -17.36
C PHE A 476 -7.44 -5.51 -18.88
N GLY A 477 -7.40 -6.73 -19.37
CA GLY A 477 -7.75 -7.06 -20.74
C GLY A 477 -9.25 -7.25 -20.92
N ILE A 478 -9.67 -7.54 -22.15
CA ILE A 478 -11.06 -7.85 -22.42
C ILE A 478 -11.45 -9.18 -21.74
N ASN A 479 -12.58 -9.20 -21.06
CA ASN A 479 -13.07 -10.38 -20.34
C ASN A 479 -12.12 -10.92 -19.26
N ASP A 480 -11.20 -10.11 -18.76
CA ASP A 480 -10.21 -10.48 -17.76
C ASP A 480 -10.56 -9.84 -16.41
N ASN A 481 -11.65 -10.31 -15.81
CA ASN A 481 -12.11 -9.82 -14.51
C ASN A 481 -11.46 -10.61 -13.35
N TRP A 482 -10.20 -10.28 -13.05
CA TRP A 482 -9.49 -10.90 -11.93
C TRP A 482 -9.95 -10.42 -10.55
N LEU A 483 -10.87 -9.44 -10.48
CA LEU A 483 -11.48 -8.99 -9.23
C LEU A 483 -12.58 -9.93 -8.74
N ASP A 484 -13.15 -10.74 -9.62
CA ASP A 484 -14.37 -11.48 -9.37
C ASP A 484 -14.22 -12.53 -8.26
N GLY A 485 -15.19 -12.55 -7.35
CA GLY A 485 -15.36 -13.57 -6.32
C GLY A 485 -14.64 -13.31 -5.02
N TRP A 486 -13.52 -12.61 -5.00
CA TRP A 486 -12.70 -12.43 -3.78
C TRP A 486 -12.63 -11.01 -3.25
N THR A 487 -12.92 -10.01 -4.07
CA THR A 487 -12.87 -8.61 -3.67
C THR A 487 -14.17 -8.17 -2.97
N ASN A 488 -14.06 -7.09 -2.19
CA ASN A 488 -15.21 -6.46 -1.55
C ASN A 488 -15.04 -4.93 -1.58
N PHE A 489 -15.96 -4.23 -2.23
CA PHE A 489 -15.95 -2.77 -2.34
C PHE A 489 -16.97 -2.09 -1.43
N ASP A 490 -17.58 -2.82 -0.51
CA ASP A 490 -18.45 -2.28 0.55
C ASP A 490 -18.20 -2.98 1.91
N PRO A 491 -16.96 -2.92 2.41
CA PRO A 491 -16.62 -3.66 3.64
C PRO A 491 -17.29 -3.10 4.89
N ASN A 492 -17.68 -1.81 4.89
CA ASN A 492 -18.37 -1.22 6.06
C ASN A 492 -19.76 -1.83 6.27
N ASN A 493 -20.42 -2.26 5.20
CA ASN A 493 -21.77 -2.84 5.25
C ASN A 493 -21.79 -4.36 5.09
N THR A 494 -20.66 -5.01 5.22
CA THR A 494 -20.53 -6.47 5.10
C THR A 494 -20.75 -7.14 6.47
N ASP A 495 -21.48 -8.24 6.46
CA ASP A 495 -21.62 -9.13 7.62
C ASP A 495 -20.39 -10.06 7.69
N TYR A 496 -19.62 -9.91 8.76
CA TYR A 496 -18.43 -10.74 9.03
C TYR A 496 -18.62 -11.59 10.28
#